data_6c57aefc9e0f3edcbe66fe850dc96028
#
_entry.id   6c57aefc9e0f3edcbe66fe850dc96028
#
_cell.length_a   1.000
_cell.length_b   1.000
_cell.length_c   1.000
_cell.angle_alpha   90.00
_cell.angle_beta   90.00
_cell.angle_gamma   90.00
#
_symmetry.space_group_name_H-M   'P 1'
#
loop_
_entity.id
_entity.type
_entity.pdbx_description
1 polymer ?
#
loop_
_entity_poly.entity_id
_entity_poly.type
_entity_poly.pdbx_seq_one_letter_code
_entity_poly.pdbx_strand_id
1 'polypeptide(L)'
;SGVDGRATTLRAIVDDHFTAQTSRTRGSGVSSFSKLSSDDFTPAKNKLEAVNRISALTGSGPETLGPGSKERKSVLVNLARAIDNNNAPEDATKIELGRWLAQQLGGTWGPRDYSSGYTITLNGLNNLLHLATRRFTGAEDFASPLLEANALVAGAAEALGLRADTDWDTVPFDGRTCVEEMFAAQYRNRNQTEWFAWYAEFKVLPFYAKKFKGGPATIGHTEFDYQGTRTWDLKVHSSDGKADRTPLNDQYSVDLAAAQDGVGFIVVNTVPDYTDEDAFYRWHMAKRGKVVKDRKPNSRKLKVAHTVTSIEAYYFPDTASISDAIARGIIKVFNQGR
;
A
#
# COMPACT_ATOMS: atom_id res chain seq x y z
N SER A 1 17.72 19.24 25.47
CA SER A 1 16.37 19.80 25.55
C SER A 1 16.01 20.54 24.27
N GLY A 2 15.82 19.84 23.15
CA GLY A 2 15.55 20.47 21.86
C GLY A 2 14.79 19.56 20.90
N VAL A 3 14.33 18.41 21.35
CA VAL A 3 13.69 17.37 20.51
C VAL A 3 12.15 17.47 20.52
N ASP A 4 11.56 18.10 21.55
CA ASP A 4 10.10 18.16 21.70
C ASP A 4 9.35 19.14 20.78
N GLY A 5 10.04 20.18 20.27
CA GLY A 5 9.37 21.19 19.45
C GLY A 5 9.01 20.79 18.01
N ARG A 6 9.69 19.77 17.45
CA ARG A 6 9.49 19.36 16.05
C ARG A 6 8.39 18.31 15.86
N ALA A 7 8.26 17.42 16.83
CA ALA A 7 7.17 16.45 16.86
C ALA A 7 5.80 17.15 17.05
N THR A 8 5.79 18.25 17.79
CA THR A 8 4.57 19.02 18.07
C THR A 8 4.03 19.74 16.82
N THR A 9 4.91 20.19 15.90
CA THR A 9 4.48 20.89 14.67
C THR A 9 3.85 19.94 13.65
N LEU A 10 4.38 18.74 13.51
CA LEU A 10 3.75 17.69 12.68
C LEU A 10 2.41 17.24 13.27
N ARG A 11 2.30 17.11 14.58
CA ARG A 11 1.06 16.80 15.29
C ARG A 11 -0.08 17.78 15.02
N ALA A 12 0.20 19.08 15.04
CA ALA A 12 -0.83 20.11 14.86
C ALA A 12 -1.48 20.10 13.47
N ILE A 13 -0.80 19.56 12.46
CA ILE A 13 -1.25 19.54 11.07
C ILE A 13 -2.06 18.31 10.74
N VAL A 14 -1.80 17.25 11.45
CA VAL A 14 -2.48 15.97 11.29
C VAL A 14 -3.76 15.94 12.15
N ASP A 15 -3.80 16.67 13.25
CA ASP A 15 -4.99 16.79 14.10
C ASP A 15 -6.20 17.40 13.34
N ASP A 16 -5.96 18.24 12.32
CA ASP A 16 -7.03 18.76 11.45
C ASP A 16 -7.45 17.75 10.35
N HIS A 17 -6.62 16.73 10.05
CA HIS A 17 -6.82 15.80 8.93
C HIS A 17 -6.71 14.32 9.30
N PHE A 18 -6.73 13.96 10.58
CA PHE A 18 -6.69 12.58 11.00
C PHE A 18 -5.31 11.90 11.07
N THR A 19 -4.84 11.60 12.27
CA THR A 19 -3.68 10.73 12.56
C THR A 19 -4.10 9.53 13.38
N ALA A 20 -3.69 8.34 12.95
CA ALA A 20 -3.64 7.19 13.82
C ALA A 20 -2.19 7.02 14.31
N GLN A 21 -1.96 7.21 15.58
CA GLN A 21 -0.69 6.90 16.22
C GLN A 21 -0.86 5.68 17.12
N THR A 22 0.00 4.68 16.98
CA THR A 22 0.31 3.82 18.10
C THR A 22 1.37 4.53 18.93
N SER A 23 0.97 5.57 19.65
CA SER A 23 1.77 6.04 20.77
C SER A 23 1.63 5.02 21.90
N ARG A 24 2.66 4.88 22.71
CA ARG A 24 2.70 4.10 23.95
C ARG A 24 1.49 4.34 24.86
N THR A 25 0.28 3.97 24.46
CA THR A 25 -0.87 3.96 25.36
C THR A 25 -1.03 2.56 25.91
N ARG A 26 -0.68 2.42 27.18
CA ARG A 26 -1.05 1.28 28.00
C ARG A 26 -2.56 1.06 27.91
N GLY A 27 -2.91 -0.11 27.39
CA GLY A 27 -4.11 -0.84 27.77
C GLY A 27 -5.45 -0.23 27.43
N SER A 28 -6.07 -0.72 26.37
CA SER A 28 -7.47 -1.15 26.44
C SER A 28 -7.80 -2.05 25.26
N GLY A 29 -8.22 -3.26 25.58
CA GLY A 29 -9.12 -4.12 24.86
C GLY A 29 -8.93 -4.30 23.34
N VAL A 30 -8.03 -5.17 22.92
CA VAL A 30 -8.10 -5.79 21.59
C VAL A 30 -9.25 -6.79 21.63
N SER A 31 -10.38 -6.45 21.01
CA SER A 31 -11.44 -7.42 20.77
C SER A 31 -10.93 -8.52 19.84
N SER A 32 -11.21 -9.75 20.22
CA SER A 32 -10.85 -10.96 19.49
C SER A 32 -11.40 -10.94 18.06
N PHE A 33 -10.52 -10.82 17.07
CA PHE A 33 -10.87 -10.98 15.67
C PHE A 33 -11.00 -12.46 15.32
N SER A 34 -12.17 -12.86 14.80
CA SER A 34 -12.43 -14.19 14.33
C SER A 34 -11.60 -14.52 13.07
N LYS A 35 -11.01 -15.73 13.08
CA LYS A 35 -10.27 -16.28 11.94
C LYS A 35 -11.17 -16.37 10.70
N LEU A 36 -10.87 -15.58 9.67
CA LEU A 36 -11.37 -15.78 8.32
C LEU A 36 -10.24 -16.33 7.44
N SER A 37 -10.56 -17.28 6.58
CA SER A 37 -9.61 -17.97 5.71
C SER A 37 -9.02 -17.00 4.67
N SER A 38 -7.71 -17.11 4.46
CA SER A 38 -6.92 -16.22 3.62
C SER A 38 -6.83 -16.72 2.20
N ASP A 39 -7.45 -16.03 1.26
CA ASP A 39 -6.97 -16.05 -0.11
C ASP A 39 -6.39 -14.67 -0.41
N ASP A 40 -5.08 -14.60 -0.62
CA ASP A 40 -4.38 -13.36 -0.96
C ASP A 40 -4.92 -12.86 -2.30
N PHE A 41 -5.37 -11.59 -2.38
CA PHE A 41 -5.73 -11.02 -3.67
C PHE A 41 -4.48 -10.95 -4.54
N THR A 42 -4.49 -11.75 -5.63
CA THR A 42 -3.46 -11.71 -6.66
C THR A 42 -4.09 -11.18 -7.92
N PRO A 43 -3.60 -10.08 -8.51
CA PRO A 43 -4.10 -9.59 -9.78
C PRO A 43 -4.05 -10.68 -10.84
N ALA A 44 -5.06 -10.74 -11.67
CA ALA A 44 -5.09 -11.67 -12.80
C ALA A 44 -4.01 -11.29 -13.82
N LYS A 45 -3.32 -12.28 -14.36
CA LYS A 45 -2.22 -12.09 -15.32
C LYS A 45 -2.70 -11.70 -16.73
N ASN A 46 -3.94 -12.02 -17.04
CA ASN A 46 -4.56 -11.72 -18.33
C ASN A 46 -6.08 -11.59 -18.19
N LYS A 47 -6.73 -11.07 -19.25
CA LYS A 47 -8.18 -10.82 -19.24
C LYS A 47 -9.03 -12.07 -19.03
N LEU A 48 -8.62 -13.20 -19.58
CA LEU A 48 -9.38 -14.46 -19.43
C LEU A 48 -9.40 -14.91 -17.97
N GLU A 49 -8.26 -14.82 -17.30
CA GLU A 49 -8.16 -15.15 -15.88
C GLU A 49 -9.01 -14.19 -15.03
N ALA A 50 -8.94 -12.87 -15.30
CA ALA A 50 -9.75 -11.89 -14.59
C ALA A 50 -11.25 -12.16 -14.75
N VAL A 51 -11.69 -12.39 -15.97
CA VAL A 51 -13.09 -12.70 -16.30
C VAL A 51 -13.56 -13.97 -15.60
N ASN A 52 -12.77 -15.05 -15.64
CA ASN A 52 -13.14 -16.31 -14.98
C ASN A 52 -13.21 -16.18 -13.46
N ARG A 53 -12.32 -15.39 -12.85
CA ARG A 53 -12.36 -15.14 -11.41
C ARG A 53 -13.58 -14.30 -11.02
N ILE A 54 -13.93 -13.29 -11.82
CA ILE A 54 -15.17 -12.51 -11.61
C ILE A 54 -16.40 -13.41 -11.72
N SER A 55 -16.46 -14.27 -12.74
CA SER A 55 -17.58 -15.20 -12.94
C SER A 55 -17.71 -16.21 -11.78
N ALA A 56 -16.59 -16.68 -11.23
CA ALA A 56 -16.60 -17.56 -10.06
C ALA A 56 -17.19 -16.87 -8.81
N LEU A 57 -16.93 -15.57 -8.60
CA LEU A 57 -17.50 -14.81 -7.48
C LEU A 57 -19.03 -14.70 -7.57
N THR A 58 -19.59 -14.70 -8.78
CA THR A 58 -21.04 -14.61 -9.01
C THR A 58 -21.73 -15.97 -9.14
N GLY A 59 -20.99 -17.06 -8.96
CA GLY A 59 -21.51 -18.43 -9.16
C GLY A 59 -21.76 -18.76 -10.64
N SER A 60 -21.28 -17.93 -11.57
CA SER A 60 -21.38 -18.19 -13.01
C SER A 60 -20.28 -19.18 -13.45
N GLY A 61 -20.57 -19.96 -14.46
CA GLY A 61 -19.60 -20.90 -15.04
C GLY A 61 -18.43 -20.18 -15.73
N PRO A 62 -17.42 -20.96 -16.17
CA PRO A 62 -16.27 -20.40 -16.90
C PRO A 62 -16.70 -19.65 -18.14
N GLU A 63 -16.11 -18.49 -18.33
CA GLU A 63 -16.38 -17.60 -19.47
C GLU A 63 -15.25 -17.67 -20.51
N THR A 64 -15.57 -17.35 -21.73
CA THR A 64 -14.60 -17.20 -22.82
C THR A 64 -14.53 -15.77 -23.28
N LEU A 65 -13.36 -15.32 -23.75
CA LEU A 65 -13.26 -14.00 -24.37
C LEU A 65 -13.97 -13.99 -25.74
N GLY A 66 -14.52 -12.85 -26.07
CA GLY A 66 -15.10 -12.57 -27.38
C GLY A 66 -14.03 -12.28 -28.44
N PRO A 67 -14.44 -11.91 -29.68
CA PRO A 67 -13.54 -11.56 -30.76
C PRO A 67 -12.52 -10.48 -30.35
N GLY A 68 -11.27 -10.63 -30.79
CA GLY A 68 -10.18 -9.72 -30.45
C GLY A 68 -9.76 -9.77 -28.97
N SER A 69 -9.95 -10.91 -28.31
CA SER A 69 -9.61 -11.09 -26.88
C SER A 69 -10.29 -10.07 -25.94
N LYS A 70 -11.50 -9.65 -26.31
CA LYS A 70 -12.30 -8.70 -25.52
C LYS A 70 -13.18 -9.45 -24.53
N GLU A 71 -13.35 -8.85 -23.34
CA GLU A 71 -14.30 -9.34 -22.34
C GLU A 71 -15.74 -9.32 -22.91
N ARG A 72 -16.58 -10.30 -22.51
CA ARG A 72 -18.00 -10.30 -22.87
C ARG A 72 -18.78 -9.41 -21.91
N LYS A 73 -19.81 -8.71 -22.42
CA LYS A 73 -20.69 -7.88 -21.59
C LYS A 73 -21.42 -8.71 -20.52
N SER A 74 -21.74 -9.97 -20.82
CA SER A 74 -22.41 -10.91 -19.91
C SER A 74 -21.74 -11.02 -18.54
N VAL A 75 -20.41 -11.02 -18.50
CA VAL A 75 -19.64 -11.10 -17.24
C VAL A 75 -19.95 -9.91 -16.32
N LEU A 76 -19.99 -8.72 -16.88
CA LEU A 76 -20.29 -7.49 -16.14
C LEU A 76 -21.77 -7.43 -15.73
N VAL A 77 -22.68 -7.88 -16.59
CA VAL A 77 -24.10 -7.96 -16.29
C VAL A 77 -24.35 -8.96 -15.16
N ASN A 78 -23.71 -10.14 -15.20
CA ASN A 78 -23.83 -11.13 -14.14
C ASN A 78 -23.31 -10.60 -12.81
N LEU A 79 -22.18 -9.87 -12.83
CA LEU A 79 -21.66 -9.21 -11.63
C LEU A 79 -22.62 -8.13 -11.13
N ALA A 80 -23.19 -7.32 -12.02
CA ALA A 80 -24.17 -6.28 -11.66
C ALA A 80 -25.42 -6.88 -11.01
N ARG A 81 -25.97 -7.95 -11.58
CA ARG A 81 -27.11 -8.67 -11.00
C ARG A 81 -26.79 -9.26 -9.63
N ALA A 82 -25.61 -9.79 -9.45
CA ALA A 82 -25.18 -10.33 -8.15
C ALA A 82 -25.05 -9.26 -7.06
N ILE A 83 -24.80 -8.00 -7.45
CA ILE A 83 -24.71 -6.86 -6.52
C ILE A 83 -26.09 -6.30 -6.24
N ASP A 84 -26.87 -5.98 -7.27
CA ASP A 84 -28.23 -5.46 -7.19
C ASP A 84 -29.03 -5.85 -8.44
N ASN A 85 -29.78 -6.94 -8.32
CA ASN A 85 -30.56 -7.49 -9.42
C ASN A 85 -31.64 -6.55 -9.94
N ASN A 86 -32.16 -5.66 -9.11
CA ASN A 86 -33.28 -4.78 -9.47
C ASN A 86 -32.82 -3.49 -10.19
N ASN A 87 -31.59 -3.04 -9.92
CA ASN A 87 -31.06 -1.79 -10.44
C ASN A 87 -29.86 -1.99 -11.40
N ALA A 88 -29.55 -3.22 -11.78
CA ALA A 88 -28.46 -3.50 -12.72
C ALA A 88 -28.72 -2.84 -14.10
N PRO A 89 -27.86 -1.96 -14.59
CA PRO A 89 -28.08 -1.24 -15.85
C PRO A 89 -27.70 -2.11 -17.06
N GLU A 90 -28.46 -3.14 -17.35
CA GLU A 90 -28.13 -4.17 -18.34
C GLU A 90 -27.98 -3.62 -19.78
N ASP A 91 -28.73 -2.55 -20.10
CA ASP A 91 -28.65 -1.91 -21.41
C ASP A 91 -27.46 -0.95 -21.58
N ALA A 92 -26.79 -0.59 -20.49
CA ALA A 92 -25.65 0.30 -20.50
C ALA A 92 -24.47 -0.27 -21.33
N THR A 93 -23.62 0.59 -21.83
CA THR A 93 -22.36 0.17 -22.46
C THR A 93 -21.45 -0.51 -21.44
N LYS A 94 -20.44 -1.27 -21.88
CA LYS A 94 -19.48 -1.92 -20.98
C LYS A 94 -18.76 -0.92 -20.09
N ILE A 95 -18.44 0.27 -20.57
CA ILE A 95 -17.76 1.32 -19.81
C ILE A 95 -18.67 1.90 -18.74
N GLU A 96 -19.92 2.20 -19.08
CA GLU A 96 -20.92 2.68 -18.13
C GLU A 96 -21.22 1.62 -17.06
N LEU A 97 -21.35 0.35 -17.49
CA LEU A 97 -21.57 -0.75 -16.58
C LEU A 97 -20.35 -0.97 -15.65
N GLY A 98 -19.13 -0.87 -16.18
CA GLY A 98 -17.91 -0.91 -15.38
C GLY A 98 -17.84 0.22 -14.35
N ARG A 99 -18.24 1.44 -14.74
CA ARG A 99 -18.32 2.60 -13.83
C ARG A 99 -19.36 2.37 -12.73
N TRP A 100 -20.55 1.94 -13.11
CA TRP A 100 -21.61 1.62 -12.16
C TRP A 100 -21.18 0.53 -11.18
N LEU A 101 -20.58 -0.55 -11.68
CA LEU A 101 -20.05 -1.63 -10.86
C LEU A 101 -19.02 -1.13 -9.85
N ALA A 102 -18.04 -0.37 -10.30
CA ALA A 102 -17.02 0.19 -9.42
C ALA A 102 -17.66 1.05 -8.32
N GLN A 103 -18.63 1.90 -8.68
CA GLN A 103 -19.35 2.73 -7.73
C GLN A 103 -20.16 1.92 -6.71
N GLN A 104 -20.90 0.90 -7.15
CA GLN A 104 -21.68 0.03 -6.25
C GLN A 104 -20.80 -0.81 -5.32
N LEU A 105 -19.59 -1.11 -5.75
CA LEU A 105 -18.58 -1.84 -4.98
C LEU A 105 -17.70 -0.91 -4.09
N GLY A 106 -18.02 0.39 -4.03
CA GLY A 106 -17.29 1.36 -3.22
C GLY A 106 -15.93 1.72 -3.76
N GLY A 107 -15.72 1.62 -5.08
CA GLY A 107 -14.48 1.99 -5.74
C GLY A 107 -14.72 2.98 -6.88
N THR A 108 -13.69 3.21 -7.67
CA THR A 108 -13.66 4.22 -8.72
C THR A 108 -13.36 3.65 -10.08
N TRP A 109 -13.62 4.45 -11.11
CA TRP A 109 -13.46 4.08 -12.51
C TRP A 109 -12.75 5.20 -13.27
N GLY A 110 -11.51 4.96 -13.67
CA GLY A 110 -10.66 5.96 -14.30
C GLY A 110 -10.34 5.67 -15.78
N PRO A 111 -9.61 6.57 -16.46
CA PRO A 111 -9.26 6.43 -17.88
C PRO A 111 -8.40 5.21 -18.23
N ARG A 112 -7.79 4.56 -17.24
CA ARG A 112 -7.00 3.33 -17.43
C ARG A 112 -7.80 2.05 -17.40
N ASP A 113 -9.01 2.12 -16.85
CA ASP A 113 -9.89 0.97 -16.75
C ASP A 113 -10.54 0.58 -18.05
N TYR A 114 -10.51 1.50 -19.06
CA TYR A 114 -11.06 1.26 -20.39
C TYR A 114 -10.17 1.85 -21.49
N SER A 115 -10.34 1.36 -22.70
CA SER A 115 -9.65 1.87 -23.89
C SER A 115 -10.59 2.70 -24.77
N SER A 116 -10.01 3.50 -25.68
CA SER A 116 -10.76 4.26 -26.68
C SER A 116 -11.62 3.37 -27.61
N GLY A 117 -11.35 2.07 -27.66
CA GLY A 117 -12.15 1.08 -28.40
C GLY A 117 -13.34 0.50 -27.63
N TYR A 118 -13.82 1.17 -26.59
CA TYR A 118 -14.97 0.76 -25.77
C TYR A 118 -14.80 -0.63 -25.12
N THR A 119 -13.59 -1.01 -24.78
CA THR A 119 -13.29 -2.25 -24.07
C THR A 119 -12.69 -1.95 -22.71
N ILE A 120 -12.96 -2.83 -21.73
CA ILE A 120 -12.31 -2.75 -20.43
C ILE A 120 -10.87 -3.28 -20.55
N THR A 121 -9.93 -2.59 -19.97
CA THR A 121 -8.53 -3.00 -19.93
C THR A 121 -8.34 -4.13 -18.91
N LEU A 122 -7.16 -4.78 -18.92
CA LEU A 122 -6.82 -5.72 -17.86
C LEU A 122 -6.81 -5.02 -16.48
N ASN A 123 -6.36 -3.76 -16.44
CA ASN A 123 -6.39 -2.95 -15.24
C ASN A 123 -7.83 -2.77 -14.71
N GLY A 124 -8.77 -2.39 -15.58
CA GLY A 124 -10.17 -2.25 -15.20
C GLY A 124 -10.81 -3.57 -14.74
N LEU A 125 -10.48 -4.69 -15.39
CA LEU A 125 -10.95 -6.00 -14.92
C LEU A 125 -10.36 -6.39 -13.57
N ASN A 126 -9.09 -6.10 -13.32
CA ASN A 126 -8.46 -6.34 -12.02
C ASN A 126 -9.04 -5.42 -10.94
N ASN A 127 -9.34 -4.16 -11.26
CA ASN A 127 -10.03 -3.25 -10.36
C ASN A 127 -11.40 -3.82 -9.95
N LEU A 128 -12.25 -4.20 -10.92
CA LEU A 128 -13.55 -4.81 -10.63
C LEU A 128 -13.42 -6.14 -9.87
N LEU A 129 -12.46 -6.99 -10.24
CA LEU A 129 -12.19 -8.24 -9.55
C LEU A 129 -11.83 -8.01 -8.08
N HIS A 130 -10.94 -7.05 -7.82
CA HIS A 130 -10.53 -6.69 -6.46
C HIS A 130 -11.73 -6.22 -5.63
N LEU A 131 -12.49 -5.24 -6.14
CA LEU A 131 -13.68 -4.70 -5.48
C LEU A 131 -14.74 -5.78 -5.24
N ALA A 132 -15.00 -6.62 -6.24
CA ALA A 132 -15.95 -7.72 -6.13
C ALA A 132 -15.47 -8.77 -5.12
N THR A 133 -14.19 -9.13 -5.12
CA THR A 133 -13.62 -10.06 -4.14
C THR A 133 -13.87 -9.55 -2.73
N ARG A 134 -13.59 -8.28 -2.46
CA ARG A 134 -13.89 -7.66 -1.16
C ARG A 134 -15.35 -7.80 -0.78
N ARG A 135 -16.27 -7.47 -1.70
CA ARG A 135 -17.72 -7.52 -1.46
C ARG A 135 -18.23 -8.93 -1.19
N PHE A 136 -17.78 -9.92 -1.97
CA PHE A 136 -18.30 -11.29 -1.89
C PHE A 136 -17.57 -12.18 -0.89
N THR A 137 -16.31 -11.86 -0.53
CA THR A 137 -15.56 -12.64 0.45
C THR A 137 -15.59 -12.06 1.87
N GLY A 138 -16.27 -10.92 2.05
CA GLY A 138 -16.37 -10.26 3.36
C GLY A 138 -15.05 -9.64 3.81
N ALA A 139 -14.27 -9.08 2.86
CA ALA A 139 -13.12 -8.26 3.22
C ALA A 139 -13.56 -7.15 4.18
N GLU A 140 -12.72 -6.86 5.19
CA GLU A 140 -13.04 -5.81 6.16
C GLU A 140 -13.31 -4.48 5.44
N ASP A 141 -14.53 -3.99 5.58
CA ASP A 141 -14.92 -2.65 5.13
C ASP A 141 -14.84 -1.72 6.35
N PHE A 142 -13.77 -0.93 6.38
CA PHE A 142 -13.55 0.00 7.47
C PHE A 142 -14.50 1.20 7.32
N ALA A 143 -15.43 1.33 8.26
CA ALA A 143 -16.42 2.40 8.28
C ALA A 143 -15.81 3.82 8.27
N SER A 144 -14.57 3.98 8.65
CA SER A 144 -13.87 5.28 8.62
C SER A 144 -12.38 5.14 8.29
N PRO A 145 -11.75 6.20 7.74
CA PRO A 145 -10.29 6.24 7.54
C PRO A 145 -9.51 5.97 8.84
N LEU A 146 -10.05 6.42 9.98
CA LEU A 146 -9.44 6.23 11.29
C LEU A 146 -9.33 4.77 11.69
N LEU A 147 -10.40 4.03 11.51
CA LEU A 147 -10.42 2.62 11.85
C LEU A 147 -9.47 1.83 10.94
N GLU A 148 -9.47 2.12 9.65
CA GLU A 148 -8.55 1.49 8.68
C GLU A 148 -7.09 1.83 9.00
N ALA A 149 -6.77 3.12 9.22
CA ALA A 149 -5.44 3.56 9.58
C ALA A 149 -4.93 2.91 10.87
N ASN A 150 -5.75 2.86 11.92
CA ASN A 150 -5.40 2.21 13.18
C ASN A 150 -5.13 0.71 12.99
N ALA A 151 -5.95 0.04 12.20
CA ALA A 151 -5.77 -1.38 11.89
C ALA A 151 -4.47 -1.63 11.09
N LEU A 152 -4.18 -0.78 10.10
CA LEU A 152 -2.96 -0.89 9.29
C LEU A 152 -1.70 -0.59 10.11
N VAL A 153 -1.71 0.43 10.96
CA VAL A 153 -0.59 0.75 11.87
C VAL A 153 -0.33 -0.41 12.84
N ALA A 154 -1.38 -0.93 13.48
CA ALA A 154 -1.26 -2.10 14.36
C ALA A 154 -0.80 -3.35 13.60
N GLY A 155 -1.30 -3.54 12.38
CA GLY A 155 -0.88 -4.63 11.50
C GLY A 155 0.57 -4.54 11.06
N ALA A 156 1.08 -3.34 10.77
CA ALA A 156 2.49 -3.13 10.46
C ALA A 156 3.39 -3.47 11.65
N ALA A 157 3.02 -3.03 12.86
CA ALA A 157 3.75 -3.36 14.07
C ALA A 157 3.78 -4.89 14.29
N GLU A 158 2.63 -5.56 14.18
CA GLU A 158 2.54 -7.01 14.31
C GLU A 158 3.38 -7.75 13.25
N ALA A 159 3.31 -7.33 11.99
CA ALA A 159 4.08 -7.92 10.89
C ALA A 159 5.59 -7.79 11.07
N LEU A 160 6.04 -6.69 11.67
CA LEU A 160 7.44 -6.42 12.01
C LEU A 160 7.86 -7.09 13.33
N GLY A 161 6.95 -7.80 14.02
CA GLY A 161 7.23 -8.44 15.30
C GLY A 161 7.38 -7.44 16.47
N LEU A 162 6.91 -6.21 16.29
CA LEU A 162 6.92 -5.18 17.32
C LEU A 162 5.71 -5.37 18.22
N ARG A 163 5.95 -5.77 19.45
CA ARG A 163 4.89 -6.07 20.41
C ARG A 163 4.55 -4.82 21.21
N ALA A 164 3.27 -4.67 21.54
CA ALA A 164 2.78 -3.53 22.33
C ALA A 164 3.35 -3.48 23.75
N ASP A 165 3.81 -4.62 24.28
CA ASP A 165 4.38 -4.78 25.62
C ASP A 165 5.92 -4.60 25.65
N THR A 166 6.55 -4.39 24.50
CA THR A 166 8.00 -4.17 24.39
C THR A 166 8.33 -2.72 24.08
N ASP A 167 9.48 -2.29 24.52
CA ASP A 167 10.04 -1.00 24.11
C ASP A 167 10.69 -1.16 22.73
N TRP A 168 10.07 -0.62 21.71
CA TRP A 168 10.54 -0.77 20.33
C TRP A 168 11.94 -0.19 20.12
N ASP A 169 12.30 0.82 20.92
CA ASP A 169 13.63 1.46 20.87
C ASP A 169 14.77 0.50 21.27
N THR A 170 14.42 -0.66 21.84
CA THR A 170 15.41 -1.66 22.30
C THR A 170 15.59 -2.83 21.35
N VAL A 171 14.81 -2.92 20.27
CA VAL A 171 14.84 -4.04 19.31
C VAL A 171 15.35 -3.56 17.96
N PRO A 172 16.68 -3.66 17.70
CA PRO A 172 17.22 -3.30 16.41
C PRO A 172 16.92 -4.39 15.36
N PHE A 173 16.57 -3.95 14.17
CA PHE A 173 16.55 -4.79 12.98
C PHE A 173 17.96 -4.85 12.40
N ASP A 174 18.63 -5.98 12.57
CA ASP A 174 19.97 -6.21 12.01
C ASP A 174 19.91 -6.39 10.50
N GLY A 175 20.71 -5.62 9.76
CA GLY A 175 20.66 -5.59 8.30
C GLY A 175 21.09 -6.90 7.65
N ARG A 176 22.02 -7.66 8.26
CA ARG A 176 22.41 -8.96 7.71
C ARG A 176 21.27 -9.95 7.81
N THR A 177 20.68 -10.06 8.99
CA THR A 177 19.55 -10.94 9.23
C THR A 177 18.37 -10.63 8.31
N CYS A 178 17.97 -9.37 8.21
CA CYS A 178 16.84 -8.95 7.38
C CYS A 178 17.09 -9.19 5.88
N VAL A 179 18.28 -8.87 5.40
CA VAL A 179 18.67 -9.12 4.00
C VAL A 179 18.75 -10.61 3.71
N GLU A 180 19.30 -11.43 4.61
CA GLU A 180 19.33 -12.89 4.44
C GLU A 180 17.95 -13.50 4.37
N GLU A 181 17.02 -13.05 5.18
CA GLU A 181 15.61 -13.47 5.14
C GLU A 181 14.97 -13.15 3.78
N MET A 182 15.16 -11.92 3.25
CA MET A 182 14.69 -11.56 1.92
C MET A 182 15.34 -12.39 0.81
N PHE A 183 16.63 -12.73 0.94
CA PHE A 183 17.33 -13.60 -0.04
C PHE A 183 16.79 -15.03 0.02
N ALA A 184 16.58 -15.60 1.20
CA ALA A 184 16.03 -16.93 1.37
C ALA A 184 14.62 -17.05 0.77
N ALA A 185 13.81 -16.01 0.94
CA ALA A 185 12.48 -15.90 0.36
C ALA A 185 12.46 -15.50 -1.13
N GLN A 186 13.61 -15.29 -1.75
CA GLN A 186 13.74 -14.82 -3.14
C GLN A 186 12.96 -13.53 -3.42
N TYR A 187 12.83 -12.66 -2.41
CA TYR A 187 12.08 -11.42 -2.56
C TYR A 187 12.61 -10.54 -3.70
N ARG A 188 11.71 -9.95 -4.50
CA ARG A 188 12.07 -9.23 -5.74
C ARG A 188 13.08 -8.09 -5.51
N ASN A 189 12.97 -7.37 -4.39
CA ASN A 189 13.75 -6.19 -4.07
C ASN A 189 14.92 -6.45 -3.10
N ARG A 190 15.28 -7.72 -2.82
CA ARG A 190 16.37 -8.13 -1.92
C ARG A 190 17.75 -7.52 -2.22
N ASN A 191 17.95 -7.04 -3.44
CA ASN A 191 19.23 -6.47 -3.89
C ASN A 191 19.37 -4.96 -3.67
N GLN A 192 18.41 -4.31 -3.01
CA GLN A 192 18.42 -2.85 -2.83
C GLN A 192 19.30 -2.42 -1.65
N THR A 193 19.90 -1.22 -1.77
CA THR A 193 20.75 -0.65 -0.71
C THR A 193 19.96 -0.08 0.47
N GLU A 194 18.76 0.41 0.22
CA GLU A 194 17.81 0.83 1.26
C GLU A 194 17.01 -0.39 1.76
N TRP A 195 17.73 -1.39 2.23
CA TRP A 195 17.21 -2.71 2.53
C TRP A 195 16.05 -2.71 3.52
N PHE A 196 16.02 -1.77 4.50
CA PHE A 196 14.97 -1.79 5.52
C PHE A 196 13.60 -1.38 4.96
N ALA A 197 13.53 -0.44 4.02
CA ALA A 197 12.27 -0.11 3.36
C ALA A 197 11.69 -1.35 2.65
N TRP A 198 12.53 -2.06 1.92
CA TRP A 198 12.12 -3.28 1.22
C TRP A 198 11.84 -4.46 2.16
N TYR A 199 12.51 -4.50 3.31
CA TYR A 199 12.20 -5.48 4.34
C TYR A 199 10.85 -5.19 5.01
N ALA A 200 10.55 -3.93 5.28
CA ALA A 200 9.24 -3.54 5.78
C ALA A 200 8.11 -3.93 4.81
N GLU A 201 8.25 -3.63 3.51
CA GLU A 201 7.29 -4.10 2.50
C GLU A 201 7.19 -5.63 2.48
N PHE A 202 8.32 -6.34 2.50
CA PHE A 202 8.38 -7.80 2.50
C PHE A 202 7.61 -8.43 3.66
N LYS A 203 7.60 -7.80 4.83
CA LYS A 203 6.88 -8.29 6.02
C LYS A 203 5.43 -7.81 6.06
N VAL A 204 5.21 -6.52 5.79
CA VAL A 204 3.92 -5.84 6.05
C VAL A 204 2.90 -6.12 4.96
N LEU A 205 3.28 -6.04 3.68
CA LEU A 205 2.31 -6.15 2.60
C LEU A 205 1.64 -7.53 2.51
N PRO A 206 2.36 -8.67 2.62
CA PRO A 206 1.72 -9.98 2.69
C PRO A 206 0.82 -10.15 3.93
N PHE A 207 1.21 -9.51 5.04
CA PHE A 207 0.39 -9.51 6.25
C PHE A 207 -0.92 -8.75 6.03
N TYR A 208 -0.87 -7.57 5.40
CA TYR A 208 -2.07 -6.80 5.06
C TYR A 208 -3.00 -7.58 4.13
N ALA A 209 -2.45 -8.15 3.05
CA ALA A 209 -3.22 -8.96 2.12
C ALA A 209 -3.92 -10.13 2.82
N LYS A 210 -3.22 -10.81 3.72
CA LYS A 210 -3.77 -11.93 4.48
C LYS A 210 -4.83 -11.48 5.50
N LYS A 211 -4.55 -10.43 6.27
CA LYS A 211 -5.39 -10.00 7.40
C LYS A 211 -6.57 -9.15 6.96
N PHE A 212 -6.35 -8.19 6.06
CA PHE A 212 -7.33 -7.18 5.67
C PHE A 212 -7.88 -7.36 4.26
N LYS A 213 -7.45 -8.39 3.53
CA LYS A 213 -7.95 -8.76 2.19
C LYS A 213 -7.78 -7.67 1.12
N GLY A 214 -6.83 -6.77 1.29
CA GLY A 214 -6.43 -5.80 0.28
C GLY A 214 -5.23 -6.26 -0.53
N GLY A 215 -4.76 -5.40 -1.43
CA GLY A 215 -3.59 -5.68 -2.26
C GLY A 215 -3.07 -4.42 -2.95
N PRO A 216 -1.99 -4.53 -3.72
CA PRO A 216 -1.44 -3.38 -4.43
C PRO A 216 -2.41 -2.84 -5.49
N ALA A 217 -2.38 -1.54 -5.74
CA ALA A 217 -3.18 -0.88 -6.75
C ALA A 217 -2.36 0.09 -7.58
N THR A 218 -2.51 0.05 -8.90
CA THR A 218 -1.87 1.01 -9.79
C THR A 218 -2.80 2.18 -10.06
N ILE A 219 -2.43 3.36 -9.58
CA ILE A 219 -3.15 4.62 -9.80
C ILE A 219 -2.18 5.61 -10.46
N GLY A 220 -2.61 6.22 -11.54
CA GLY A 220 -1.72 7.11 -12.28
C GLY A 220 -0.51 6.35 -12.85
N HIS A 221 0.69 6.71 -12.45
CA HIS A 221 1.95 6.09 -12.86
C HIS A 221 2.59 5.25 -11.75
N THR A 222 1.95 5.18 -10.60
CA THR A 222 2.48 4.58 -9.38
C THR A 222 1.67 3.36 -8.97
N GLU A 223 2.35 2.31 -8.56
CA GLU A 223 1.79 1.19 -7.81
C GLU A 223 1.82 1.59 -6.34
N PHE A 224 0.64 1.76 -5.73
CA PHE A 224 0.48 1.91 -4.29
C PHE A 224 0.51 0.53 -3.64
N ASP A 225 1.08 0.47 -2.46
CA ASP A 225 1.38 -0.78 -1.79
C ASP A 225 0.14 -1.55 -1.32
N TYR A 226 -0.91 -0.83 -0.95
CA TYR A 226 -2.11 -1.45 -0.42
C TYR A 226 -3.37 -0.66 -0.78
N GLN A 227 -4.36 -1.33 -1.33
CA GLN A 227 -5.73 -0.83 -1.46
C GLN A 227 -6.66 -1.74 -0.66
N GLY A 228 -7.16 -1.21 0.42
CA GLY A 228 -8.22 -1.75 1.23
C GLY A 228 -9.54 -1.06 0.92
N THR A 229 -10.21 -0.49 1.92
CA THR A 229 -11.31 0.46 1.70
C THR A 229 -10.80 1.72 1.03
N ARG A 230 -9.55 2.11 1.33
CA ARG A 230 -8.85 3.28 0.76
C ARG A 230 -7.48 2.89 0.24
N THR A 231 -6.86 3.80 -0.49
CA THR A 231 -5.51 3.62 -1.02
C THR A 231 -4.47 4.04 0.00
N TRP A 232 -3.50 3.16 0.27
CA TRP A 232 -2.42 3.39 1.22
C TRP A 232 -1.07 3.02 0.61
N ASP A 233 -0.04 3.70 1.09
CA ASP A 233 1.33 3.44 0.69
C ASP A 233 2.23 3.35 1.92
N LEU A 234 3.14 2.38 1.95
CA LEU A 234 4.05 2.15 3.06
C LEU A 234 5.36 2.90 2.82
N LYS A 235 5.77 3.70 3.77
CA LYS A 235 7.01 4.46 3.72
C LYS A 235 7.86 4.16 4.93
N VAL A 236 9.17 4.14 4.74
CA VAL A 236 10.14 4.11 5.83
C VAL A 236 10.85 5.46 5.89
N HIS A 237 10.75 6.11 7.01
CA HIS A 237 11.46 7.34 7.31
C HIS A 237 12.63 7.05 8.26
N SER A 238 13.81 7.53 7.90
CA SER A 238 15.03 7.32 8.69
C SER A 238 15.54 8.66 9.16
N SER A 239 15.49 8.91 10.47
CA SER A 239 15.98 10.15 11.10
C SER A 239 17.48 10.11 11.29
N ASP A 240 18.26 10.32 10.22
CA ASP A 240 19.72 10.41 10.27
C ASP A 240 20.25 11.85 10.36
N GLY A 241 19.39 12.78 10.70
CA GLY A 241 19.72 14.15 11.03
C GLY A 241 19.91 15.12 9.86
N LYS A 242 19.85 14.65 8.59
CA LYS A 242 20.12 15.51 7.43
C LYS A 242 18.91 15.87 6.59
N ALA A 243 17.88 15.07 6.58
CA ALA A 243 16.64 15.34 5.87
C ALA A 243 15.46 14.78 6.65
N ASP A 244 14.75 15.67 7.30
CA ASP A 244 13.50 15.36 8.01
C ASP A 244 12.34 15.24 6.99
N ARG A 245 12.50 14.35 6.00
CA ARG A 245 11.56 14.22 4.88
C ARG A 245 11.53 12.81 4.33
N THR A 246 10.33 12.31 4.13
CA THR A 246 10.07 11.07 3.40
C THR A 246 9.56 11.41 2.01
N PRO A 247 10.16 10.90 0.92
CA PRO A 247 9.63 11.08 -0.42
C PRO A 247 8.30 10.34 -0.52
N LEU A 248 7.28 11.03 -1.00
CA LEU A 248 6.00 10.45 -1.39
C LEU A 248 6.05 10.03 -2.87
N ASN A 249 4.97 9.45 -3.35
CA ASN A 249 4.79 9.10 -4.75
C ASN A 249 4.69 10.35 -5.63
N ASP A 250 4.65 10.19 -6.96
CA ASP A 250 4.50 11.33 -7.85
C ASP A 250 3.16 12.06 -7.62
N GLN A 251 3.19 13.40 -7.76
CA GLN A 251 2.04 14.26 -7.45
C GLN A 251 0.78 13.85 -8.22
N TYR A 252 0.91 13.54 -9.49
CA TYR A 252 -0.24 13.17 -10.32
C TYR A 252 -0.95 11.91 -9.81
N SER A 253 -0.19 10.88 -9.43
CA SER A 253 -0.74 9.64 -8.90
C SER A 253 -1.37 9.83 -7.52
N VAL A 254 -0.76 10.68 -6.68
CA VAL A 254 -1.29 11.04 -5.35
C VAL A 254 -2.60 11.82 -5.50
N ASP A 255 -2.66 12.81 -6.40
CA ASP A 255 -3.88 13.59 -6.66
C ASP A 255 -5.01 12.71 -7.21
N LEU A 256 -4.68 11.77 -8.10
CA LEU A 256 -5.68 10.82 -8.59
C LEU A 256 -6.20 9.89 -7.49
N ALA A 257 -5.34 9.38 -6.64
CA ALA A 257 -5.74 8.54 -5.51
C ALA A 257 -6.63 9.32 -4.52
N ALA A 258 -6.23 10.55 -4.19
CA ALA A 258 -7.00 11.41 -3.29
C ALA A 258 -8.37 11.82 -3.87
N ALA A 259 -8.46 12.02 -5.20
CA ALA A 259 -9.73 12.32 -5.85
C ALA A 259 -10.70 11.12 -5.89
N GLN A 260 -10.21 9.94 -5.59
CA GLN A 260 -11.03 8.72 -5.50
C GLN A 260 -11.67 8.61 -4.10
N ASP A 261 -10.99 7.98 -3.18
CA ASP A 261 -11.47 7.71 -1.83
C ASP A 261 -10.49 8.22 -0.77
N GLY A 262 -9.66 9.20 -1.14
CA GLY A 262 -8.54 9.66 -0.34
C GLY A 262 -7.30 8.77 -0.50
N VAL A 263 -6.17 9.27 -0.02
CA VAL A 263 -4.90 8.56 -0.01
C VAL A 263 -4.24 8.63 1.35
N GLY A 264 -3.70 7.51 1.80
CA GLY A 264 -3.01 7.41 3.06
C GLY A 264 -1.56 6.94 2.92
N PHE A 265 -0.75 7.27 3.91
CA PHE A 265 0.64 6.84 4.02
C PHE A 265 0.87 6.25 5.41
N ILE A 266 1.35 5.02 5.46
CA ILE A 266 1.82 4.39 6.69
C ILE A 266 3.33 4.62 6.75
N VAL A 267 3.79 5.36 7.74
CA VAL A 267 5.19 5.77 7.88
C VAL A 267 5.82 5.04 9.07
N VAL A 268 6.79 4.20 8.78
CA VAL A 268 7.63 3.53 9.79
C VAL A 268 8.83 4.43 10.06
N ASN A 269 8.84 5.10 11.20
CA ASN A 269 9.93 5.98 11.62
C ASN A 269 11.03 5.17 12.30
N THR A 270 12.28 5.42 11.90
CA THR A 270 13.43 4.65 12.38
C THR A 270 14.63 5.51 12.69
N VAL A 271 15.46 5.05 13.61
CA VAL A 271 16.82 5.54 13.83
C VAL A 271 17.81 4.52 13.23
N PRO A 272 18.65 4.92 12.29
CA PRO A 272 19.64 4.02 11.70
C PRO A 272 20.89 3.92 12.57
N ASP A 273 21.52 2.75 12.53
CA ASP A 273 22.88 2.52 13.06
C ASP A 273 23.87 2.33 11.90
N TYR A 274 25.07 2.83 12.07
CA TYR A 274 26.18 2.76 11.11
C TYR A 274 27.40 2.06 11.69
N THR A 275 27.27 1.40 12.84
CA THR A 275 28.40 0.65 13.47
C THR A 275 28.83 -0.47 12.53
N ASP A 276 30.17 -0.58 12.30
CA ASP A 276 30.77 -1.55 11.36
C ASP A 276 30.27 -1.47 9.91
N GLU A 277 29.91 -0.28 9.45
CA GLU A 277 29.34 -0.03 8.14
C GLU A 277 30.22 -0.55 6.99
N ASP A 278 31.55 -0.44 7.08
CA ASP A 278 32.45 -0.96 6.04
C ASP A 278 32.37 -2.48 5.91
N ALA A 279 32.29 -3.19 7.03
CA ALA A 279 32.14 -4.65 7.03
C ALA A 279 30.76 -5.05 6.48
N PHE A 280 29.71 -4.31 6.85
CA PHE A 280 28.38 -4.52 6.31
C PHE A 280 28.32 -4.24 4.80
N TYR A 281 28.90 -3.14 4.34
CA TYR A 281 28.98 -2.80 2.92
C TYR A 281 29.64 -3.92 2.10
N ARG A 282 30.81 -4.40 2.53
CA ARG A 282 31.54 -5.47 1.84
C ARG A 282 30.70 -6.74 1.76
N TRP A 283 30.11 -7.15 2.86
CA TRP A 283 29.22 -8.29 2.93
C TRP A 283 28.00 -8.13 2.02
N HIS A 284 27.32 -6.98 2.08
CA HIS A 284 26.10 -6.72 1.29
C HIS A 284 26.40 -6.69 -0.21
N MET A 285 27.53 -6.11 -0.62
CA MET A 285 27.95 -6.13 -2.03
C MET A 285 28.24 -7.56 -2.50
N ALA A 286 28.94 -8.36 -1.71
CA ALA A 286 29.20 -9.77 -2.03
C ALA A 286 27.90 -10.57 -2.12
N LYS A 287 26.97 -10.38 -1.18
CA LYS A 287 25.64 -11.04 -1.18
C LYS A 287 24.85 -10.75 -2.46
N ARG A 288 25.00 -9.55 -3.01
CA ARG A 288 24.38 -9.11 -4.28
C ARG A 288 25.14 -9.59 -5.54
N GLY A 289 26.21 -10.34 -5.39
CA GLY A 289 27.08 -10.76 -6.50
C GLY A 289 27.84 -9.62 -7.16
N LYS A 290 28.05 -8.49 -6.46
CA LYS A 290 28.77 -7.33 -6.97
C LYS A 290 30.22 -7.32 -6.50
N VAL A 291 31.13 -6.87 -7.37
CA VAL A 291 32.53 -6.66 -7.00
C VAL A 291 32.60 -5.55 -5.95
N VAL A 292 33.23 -5.85 -4.83
CA VAL A 292 33.51 -4.88 -3.79
C VAL A 292 34.60 -3.92 -4.31
N LYS A 293 34.25 -2.65 -4.42
CA LYS A 293 35.17 -1.58 -4.80
C LYS A 293 35.41 -0.68 -3.59
N ASP A 294 36.61 -0.09 -3.55
CA ASP A 294 36.89 0.92 -2.55
C ASP A 294 35.92 2.11 -2.71
N ARG A 295 35.40 2.54 -1.61
CA ARG A 295 34.44 3.65 -1.60
C ARG A 295 35.15 4.99 -1.75
N LYS A 296 34.54 5.89 -2.49
CA LYS A 296 34.95 7.29 -2.48
C LYS A 296 34.70 7.89 -1.09
N PRO A 297 35.53 8.81 -0.60
CA PRO A 297 35.40 9.39 0.74
C PRO A 297 34.02 9.94 1.10
N ASN A 298 33.30 10.45 0.10
CA ASN A 298 31.97 11.06 0.27
C ASN A 298 30.82 10.14 -0.16
N SER A 299 31.06 8.83 -0.30
CA SER A 299 30.00 7.88 -0.62
C SER A 299 28.98 7.80 0.51
N ARG A 300 27.69 7.71 0.15
CA ARG A 300 26.62 7.48 1.13
C ARG A 300 26.89 6.18 1.90
N LYS A 301 26.86 6.26 3.22
CA LYS A 301 27.00 5.10 4.09
C LYS A 301 25.75 4.21 4.02
N LEU A 302 25.96 2.90 4.10
CA LEU A 302 24.86 1.95 4.27
C LEU A 302 24.47 1.87 5.74
N LYS A 303 23.19 1.80 6.00
CA LYS A 303 22.65 1.59 7.33
C LYS A 303 22.81 0.12 7.69
N VAL A 304 23.43 -0.15 8.82
CA VAL A 304 23.75 -1.51 9.31
C VAL A 304 22.57 -2.11 10.05
N ALA A 305 21.90 -1.29 10.83
CA ALA A 305 20.69 -1.66 11.55
C ALA A 305 19.69 -0.50 11.57
N HIS A 306 18.45 -0.82 11.91
CA HIS A 306 17.39 0.15 12.14
C HIS A 306 16.66 -0.17 13.44
N THR A 307 16.37 0.85 14.23
CA THR A 307 15.46 0.75 15.38
C THR A 307 14.19 1.52 15.04
N VAL A 308 13.04 0.87 15.12
CA VAL A 308 11.74 1.51 14.88
C VAL A 308 11.36 2.34 16.11
N THR A 309 11.07 3.61 15.92
CA THR A 309 10.67 4.53 16.98
C THR A 309 9.17 4.79 17.03
N SER A 310 8.52 4.81 15.86
CA SER A 310 7.05 4.90 15.76
C SER A 310 6.57 4.37 14.41
N ILE A 311 5.28 4.04 14.34
CA ILE A 311 4.56 3.81 13.09
C ILE A 311 3.35 4.75 13.12
N GLU A 312 3.22 5.55 12.08
CA GLU A 312 2.22 6.60 11.99
C GLU A 312 1.44 6.48 10.68
N ALA A 313 0.17 6.90 10.71
CA ALA A 313 -0.64 6.99 9.50
C ALA A 313 -1.01 8.42 9.22
N TYR A 314 -0.88 8.84 7.96
CA TYR A 314 -1.30 10.14 7.44
C TYR A 314 -2.32 9.89 6.35
N TYR A 315 -3.44 10.60 6.39
CA TYR A 315 -4.53 10.43 5.44
C TYR A 315 -4.99 11.77 4.87
N PHE A 316 -5.14 11.83 3.56
CA PHE A 316 -5.63 12.98 2.81
C PHE A 316 -6.95 12.59 2.16
N PRO A 317 -8.08 13.13 2.63
CA PRO A 317 -9.40 12.75 2.15
C PRO A 317 -9.68 13.20 0.72
N ASP A 318 -8.98 14.23 0.23
CA ASP A 318 -9.18 14.84 -1.07
C ASP A 318 -7.96 15.62 -1.55
N THR A 319 -8.01 16.11 -2.77
CA THR A 319 -6.94 16.93 -3.37
C THR A 319 -6.79 18.32 -2.73
N ALA A 320 -7.84 18.83 -2.09
CA ALA A 320 -7.77 20.12 -1.41
C ALA A 320 -6.91 20.02 -0.14
N SER A 321 -7.04 18.94 0.62
CA SER A 321 -6.19 18.66 1.79
C SER A 321 -4.72 18.48 1.42
N ILE A 322 -4.41 17.86 0.28
CA ILE A 322 -3.04 17.77 -0.24
C ILE A 322 -2.51 19.17 -0.61
N SER A 323 -3.33 19.95 -1.33
CA SER A 323 -2.96 21.32 -1.73
C SER A 323 -2.70 22.22 -0.53
N ASP A 324 -3.50 22.13 0.53
CA ASP A 324 -3.28 22.84 1.79
C ASP A 324 -1.98 22.39 2.47
N ALA A 325 -1.74 21.09 2.54
CA ALA A 325 -0.50 20.53 3.09
C ALA A 325 0.74 21.01 2.33
N ILE A 326 0.65 21.14 1.00
CA ILE A 326 1.72 21.72 0.16
C ILE A 326 1.90 23.21 0.47
N ALA A 327 0.81 23.98 0.52
CA ALA A 327 0.85 25.41 0.79
C ALA A 327 1.46 25.72 2.17
N ARG A 328 1.19 24.87 3.15
CA ARG A 328 1.74 24.96 4.51
C ARG A 328 3.18 24.41 4.62
N GLY A 329 3.73 23.87 3.53
CA GLY A 329 5.10 23.35 3.48
C GLY A 329 5.31 22.00 4.18
N ILE A 330 4.23 21.28 4.48
CA ILE A 330 4.22 19.96 5.10
C ILE A 330 4.63 18.90 4.10
N ILE A 331 4.01 18.95 2.92
CA ILE A 331 4.39 18.14 1.77
C ILE A 331 5.17 19.04 0.81
N LYS A 332 6.24 18.52 0.24
CA LYS A 332 6.93 19.15 -0.90
C LYS A 332 6.65 18.36 -2.15
N VAL A 333 6.24 19.08 -3.19
CA VAL A 333 6.09 18.51 -4.53
C VAL A 333 7.48 18.15 -5.06
N PHE A 334 7.67 16.89 -5.39
CA PHE A 334 8.80 16.46 -6.20
C PHE A 334 8.41 16.60 -7.68
N ASN A 335 8.98 17.58 -8.36
CA ASN A 335 9.09 17.53 -9.80
C ASN A 335 10.06 16.38 -10.12
N GLN A 336 9.54 15.19 -10.39
CA GLN A 336 10.33 14.19 -11.07
C GLN A 336 10.66 14.78 -12.43
N GLY A 337 11.95 15.11 -12.64
CA GLY A 337 12.44 15.51 -13.94
C GLY A 337 12.00 14.49 -14.96
N ARG A 338 11.50 14.98 -16.10
CA ARG A 338 11.11 14.22 -17.28
C ARG A 338 12.26 13.37 -17.81
#